data_2fb785d0c9bc46355abc825edece70cd
#
_entry.id   2fb785d0c9bc46355abc825edece70cd
#
_cell.length_a   1.000
_cell.length_b   1.000
_cell.length_c   1.000
_cell.angle_alpha   90.00
_cell.angle_beta   90.00
_cell.angle_gamma   90.00
#
_symmetry.space_group_name_H-M   'P 1'
#
loop_
_entity.id
_entity.type
_entity.pdbx_description
1 polymer ?
#
loop_
_entity_poly.entity_id
_entity_poly.type
_entity_poly.pdbx_seq_one_letter_code
_entity_poly.pdbx_strand_id
1 'polypeptide(L)'
;KRSDRETSNGCVLVKAVDGFAAMIAVKCETDFVANGKDFIAMVQEILDAAVAAKAKSLDEVKGLKLANGEDAAATVQQRSGITGEKMELDGYNFIEGENLSVYDHMGKHTLATIVQLNKKNEEAGHKVAMQVAAMKPVALDEASVPQEVKDEEYKVAIQKTKEEQVEKAVVAAIKKAGINANLVDSEEHIESNINKGWLTREDADKAIEIKKTVGAEKAANLNENMIQNIAKGRLNKFFKDNCLVDQEFQFSDGDKMNVADWLKSQDKDLAVVAYKRFTLSAE
;
A
#
# COMPACT_ATOMS: atom_id res chain seq x y z
N LYS A 1 -6.20 8.26 31.39
CA LYS A 1 -7.51 7.67 31.08
C LYS A 1 -7.38 6.68 29.94
N ARG A 2 -8.33 5.73 29.87
CA ARG A 2 -8.30 4.68 28.84
C ARG A 2 -8.42 5.26 27.42
N SER A 3 -9.19 6.33 27.25
CA SER A 3 -9.38 6.99 25.95
C SER A 3 -8.10 7.54 25.32
N ASP A 4 -7.06 7.75 26.11
CA ASP A 4 -5.80 8.33 25.63
C ASP A 4 -4.77 7.26 25.19
N ARG A 5 -5.12 5.97 25.36
CA ARG A 5 -4.22 4.87 25.02
C ARG A 5 -4.24 4.56 23.52
N GLU A 6 -3.13 4.03 23.02
CA GLU A 6 -3.03 3.59 21.64
C GLU A 6 -3.59 2.18 21.47
N THR A 7 -4.32 1.97 20.38
CA THR A 7 -4.83 0.65 19.98
C THR A 7 -4.03 0.16 18.77
N SER A 8 -2.89 -0.45 19.04
CA SER A 8 -1.96 -0.93 18.00
C SER A 8 -2.22 -2.36 17.55
N ASN A 9 -3.11 -3.07 18.23
CA ASN A 9 -3.51 -4.44 17.89
C ASN A 9 -5.00 -4.50 17.58
N GLY A 10 -5.48 -5.64 17.19
CA GLY A 10 -6.89 -5.83 16.88
C GLY A 10 -7.15 -7.07 16.05
N CYS A 11 -8.37 -7.14 15.54
CA CYS A 11 -8.85 -8.24 14.72
C CYS A 11 -9.62 -7.71 13.52
N VAL A 12 -9.21 -8.12 12.33
CA VAL A 12 -9.92 -7.89 11.08
C VAL A 12 -10.53 -9.21 10.64
N LEU A 13 -11.83 -9.23 10.43
CA LEU A 13 -12.52 -10.40 9.88
C LEU A 13 -13.23 -10.00 8.59
N VAL A 14 -13.41 -10.97 7.71
CA VAL A 14 -14.02 -10.77 6.40
C VAL A 14 -15.01 -11.91 6.12
N LYS A 15 -16.11 -11.58 5.48
CA LYS A 15 -17.15 -12.57 5.17
C LYS A 15 -17.88 -12.18 3.89
N ALA A 16 -18.17 -13.16 3.06
CA ALA A 16 -19.04 -13.03 1.90
C ALA A 16 -20.30 -13.83 2.11
N VAL A 17 -21.42 -13.26 1.72
CA VAL A 17 -22.72 -13.93 1.56
C VAL A 17 -23.17 -13.70 0.13
N ASP A 18 -24.35 -14.19 -0.23
CA ASP A 18 -24.90 -13.97 -1.56
C ASP A 18 -25.14 -12.47 -1.81
N GLY A 19 -24.46 -11.92 -2.80
CA GLY A 19 -24.61 -10.54 -3.19
C GLY A 19 -23.96 -9.49 -2.30
N PHE A 20 -23.18 -9.88 -1.28
CA PHE A 20 -22.58 -8.93 -0.36
C PHE A 20 -21.34 -9.51 0.34
N ALA A 21 -20.30 -8.72 0.45
CA ALA A 21 -19.14 -9.06 1.26
C ALA A 21 -18.71 -7.86 2.09
N ALA A 22 -18.26 -8.12 3.31
CA ALA A 22 -17.80 -7.05 4.20
C ALA A 22 -16.61 -7.51 5.02
N MET A 23 -15.84 -6.53 5.48
CA MET A 23 -14.79 -6.73 6.46
C MET A 23 -14.88 -5.68 7.55
N ILE A 24 -14.52 -6.08 8.75
CA ILE A 24 -14.66 -5.25 9.94
C ILE A 24 -13.39 -5.32 10.76
N ALA A 25 -13.05 -4.22 11.40
CA ALA A 25 -11.92 -4.16 12.31
C ALA A 25 -12.35 -3.62 13.68
N VAL A 26 -11.95 -4.35 14.71
CA VAL A 26 -12.01 -3.87 16.10
C VAL A 26 -10.58 -3.85 16.63
N LYS A 27 -10.14 -2.69 17.04
CA LYS A 27 -8.79 -2.48 17.58
C LYS A 27 -8.78 -2.63 19.09
N CYS A 28 -7.65 -3.05 19.65
CA CYS A 28 -7.39 -3.16 21.08
C CYS A 28 -5.92 -2.84 21.37
N GLU A 29 -5.52 -2.89 22.62
CA GLU A 29 -4.16 -2.47 23.01
C GLU A 29 -3.13 -3.57 22.80
N THR A 30 -3.44 -4.84 23.15
CA THR A 30 -2.47 -5.94 23.13
C THR A 30 -2.85 -7.07 22.16
N ASP A 31 -1.84 -7.79 21.69
CA ASP A 31 -2.02 -9.00 20.91
C ASP A 31 -2.68 -10.14 21.72
N PHE A 32 -2.43 -10.15 23.02
CA PHE A 32 -3.06 -11.11 23.93
C PHE A 32 -4.59 -11.04 23.85
N VAL A 33 -5.16 -9.83 23.96
CA VAL A 33 -6.61 -9.62 23.81
C VAL A 33 -7.05 -9.87 22.38
N ALA A 34 -6.30 -9.38 21.40
CA ALA A 34 -6.64 -9.53 19.98
C ALA A 34 -6.77 -11.00 19.56
N ASN A 35 -5.95 -11.88 20.12
CA ASN A 35 -5.96 -13.32 19.81
C ASN A 35 -6.89 -14.12 20.72
N GLY A 36 -7.57 -13.46 21.65
CA GLY A 36 -8.50 -14.10 22.59
C GLY A 36 -9.79 -14.57 21.92
N LYS A 37 -10.27 -15.76 22.29
CA LYS A 37 -11.50 -16.33 21.74
C LYS A 37 -12.70 -15.42 21.86
N ASP A 38 -12.87 -14.80 23.03
CA ASP A 38 -14.03 -13.96 23.30
C ASP A 38 -14.01 -12.67 22.47
N PHE A 39 -12.83 -12.11 22.29
CA PHE A 39 -12.65 -10.91 21.45
C PHE A 39 -12.97 -11.25 19.98
N ILE A 40 -12.38 -12.31 19.44
CA ILE A 40 -12.61 -12.74 18.05
C ILE A 40 -14.10 -13.09 17.85
N ALA A 41 -14.71 -13.79 18.81
CA ALA A 41 -16.13 -14.13 18.71
C ALA A 41 -17.02 -12.89 18.68
N MET A 42 -16.69 -11.85 19.44
CA MET A 42 -17.39 -10.57 19.39
C MET A 42 -17.27 -9.92 18.01
N VAL A 43 -16.06 -9.88 17.44
CA VAL A 43 -15.84 -9.31 16.12
C VAL A 43 -16.63 -10.10 15.06
N GLN A 44 -16.64 -11.42 15.17
CA GLN A 44 -17.39 -12.28 14.24
C GLN A 44 -18.89 -12.03 14.34
N GLU A 45 -19.42 -11.88 15.54
CA GLU A 45 -20.85 -11.57 15.75
C GLU A 45 -21.23 -10.24 15.11
N ILE A 46 -20.39 -9.23 15.28
CA ILE A 46 -20.63 -7.91 14.66
C ILE A 46 -20.59 -8.02 13.14
N LEU A 47 -19.62 -8.74 12.59
CA LEU A 47 -19.51 -8.97 11.15
C LEU A 47 -20.73 -9.71 10.61
N ASP A 48 -21.17 -10.77 11.30
CA ASP A 48 -22.37 -11.53 10.90
C ASP A 48 -23.59 -10.62 10.84
N ALA A 49 -23.77 -9.76 11.84
CA ALA A 49 -24.87 -8.79 11.86
C ALA A 49 -24.75 -7.79 10.71
N ALA A 50 -23.53 -7.32 10.43
CA ALA A 50 -23.29 -6.36 9.36
C ALA A 50 -23.61 -6.93 7.97
N VAL A 51 -23.23 -8.17 7.69
CA VAL A 51 -23.54 -8.79 6.39
C VAL A 51 -25.02 -9.17 6.28
N ALA A 52 -25.64 -9.60 7.37
CA ALA A 52 -27.08 -9.90 7.40
C ALA A 52 -27.90 -8.64 7.10
N ALA A 53 -27.52 -7.50 7.64
CA ALA A 53 -28.17 -6.21 7.40
C ALA A 53 -27.71 -5.53 6.11
N LYS A 54 -26.66 -6.03 5.46
CA LYS A 54 -26.01 -5.38 4.32
C LYS A 54 -25.66 -3.92 4.63
N ALA A 55 -25.01 -3.70 5.77
CA ALA A 55 -24.68 -2.36 6.27
C ALA A 55 -23.76 -1.60 5.28
N LYS A 56 -24.06 -0.33 5.05
CA LYS A 56 -23.39 0.53 4.06
C LYS A 56 -22.42 1.52 4.68
N SER A 57 -22.28 1.52 6.00
CA SER A 57 -21.38 2.45 6.68
C SER A 57 -20.98 1.90 8.04
N LEU A 58 -19.88 2.43 8.58
CA LEU A 58 -19.42 2.10 9.93
C LEU A 58 -20.46 2.54 10.97
N ASP A 59 -21.07 3.71 10.81
CA ASP A 59 -22.10 4.20 11.72
C ASP A 59 -23.32 3.26 11.78
N GLU A 60 -23.72 2.73 10.64
CA GLU A 60 -24.79 1.74 10.57
C GLU A 60 -24.42 0.47 11.34
N VAL A 61 -23.17 -0.01 11.18
CA VAL A 61 -22.67 -1.18 11.89
C VAL A 61 -22.70 -0.96 13.40
N LYS A 62 -22.26 0.21 13.87
CA LYS A 62 -22.24 0.55 15.29
C LYS A 62 -23.60 0.45 15.97
N GLY A 63 -24.66 0.76 15.21
CA GLY A 63 -26.04 0.74 15.72
C GLY A 63 -26.75 -0.61 15.59
N LEU A 64 -26.11 -1.64 15.02
CA LEU A 64 -26.76 -2.94 14.84
C LEU A 64 -26.95 -3.66 16.18
N LYS A 65 -28.14 -4.18 16.41
CA LYS A 65 -28.47 -4.97 17.60
C LYS A 65 -27.84 -6.36 17.50
N LEU A 66 -27.20 -6.78 18.59
CA LEU A 66 -26.62 -8.11 18.73
C LEU A 66 -27.48 -9.01 19.64
N ALA A 67 -27.08 -10.26 19.78
CA ALA A 67 -27.85 -11.24 20.56
C ALA A 67 -28.02 -10.85 22.02
N ASN A 68 -27.09 -10.03 22.59
CA ASN A 68 -27.19 -9.55 23.96
C ASN A 68 -28.17 -8.40 24.16
N GLY A 69 -28.86 -7.97 23.09
CA GLY A 69 -29.84 -6.87 23.15
C GLY A 69 -29.24 -5.48 23.05
N GLU A 70 -27.92 -5.38 23.07
CA GLU A 70 -27.19 -4.12 22.92
C GLU A 70 -26.73 -3.94 21.46
N ASP A 71 -26.42 -2.69 21.09
CA ASP A 71 -25.85 -2.44 19.79
C ASP A 71 -24.37 -2.83 19.74
N ALA A 72 -23.78 -2.85 18.54
CA ALA A 72 -22.39 -3.25 18.35
C ALA A 72 -21.43 -2.34 19.09
N ALA A 73 -21.64 -1.02 19.04
CA ALA A 73 -20.78 -0.07 19.75
C ALA A 73 -20.82 -0.29 21.28
N ALA A 74 -22.00 -0.48 21.84
CA ALA A 74 -22.17 -0.77 23.26
C ALA A 74 -21.51 -2.10 23.66
N THR A 75 -21.62 -3.12 22.80
CA THR A 75 -21.00 -4.43 23.03
C THR A 75 -19.48 -4.31 23.08
N VAL A 76 -18.87 -3.52 22.19
CA VAL A 76 -17.41 -3.27 22.21
C VAL A 76 -17.01 -2.57 23.50
N GLN A 77 -17.79 -1.59 23.98
CA GLN A 77 -17.52 -0.89 25.23
C GLN A 77 -17.63 -1.82 26.44
N GLN A 78 -18.58 -2.74 26.45
CA GLN A 78 -18.69 -3.75 27.49
C GLN A 78 -17.46 -4.64 27.53
N ARG A 79 -16.98 -5.08 26.38
CA ARG A 79 -15.76 -5.91 26.28
C ARG A 79 -14.54 -5.12 26.76
N SER A 80 -14.45 -3.84 26.44
CA SER A 80 -13.43 -2.94 26.95
C SER A 80 -13.44 -2.88 28.47
N GLY A 81 -14.62 -2.80 29.08
CA GLY A 81 -14.78 -2.83 30.54
C GLY A 81 -14.29 -4.13 31.19
N ILE A 82 -14.57 -5.27 30.54
CA ILE A 82 -14.17 -6.59 31.04
C ILE A 82 -12.64 -6.77 30.95
N THR A 83 -12.02 -6.38 29.86
CA THR A 83 -10.58 -6.59 29.64
C THR A 83 -9.71 -5.51 30.25
N GLY A 84 -10.27 -4.33 30.52
CA GLY A 84 -9.51 -3.16 30.95
C GLY A 84 -8.73 -2.47 29.84
N GLU A 85 -8.88 -2.91 28.59
CA GLU A 85 -8.20 -2.32 27.44
C GLU A 85 -9.13 -1.42 26.65
N LYS A 86 -8.57 -0.35 26.07
CA LYS A 86 -9.28 0.48 25.11
C LYS A 86 -9.59 -0.34 23.88
N MET A 87 -10.81 -0.20 23.36
CA MET A 87 -11.24 -0.86 22.12
C MET A 87 -11.93 0.13 21.20
N GLU A 88 -11.71 -0.03 19.90
CA GLU A 88 -12.29 0.83 18.87
C GLU A 88 -12.86 -0.02 17.73
N LEU A 89 -14.17 0.07 17.52
CA LEU A 89 -14.82 -0.41 16.30
C LEU A 89 -14.66 0.72 15.27
N ASP A 90 -13.62 0.67 14.44
CA ASP A 90 -13.24 1.80 13.59
C ASP A 90 -12.96 1.46 12.14
N GLY A 91 -13.13 0.22 11.73
CA GLY A 91 -12.93 -0.18 10.34
C GLY A 91 -14.10 -0.97 9.79
N TYR A 92 -14.61 -0.56 8.65
CA TYR A 92 -15.64 -1.28 7.92
C TYR A 92 -15.53 -0.98 6.43
N ASN A 93 -15.49 -2.02 5.61
CA ASN A 93 -15.55 -1.93 4.16
C ASN A 93 -16.48 -3.01 3.62
N PHE A 94 -17.10 -2.74 2.50
CA PHE A 94 -18.01 -3.70 1.86
C PHE A 94 -17.95 -3.57 0.35
N ILE A 95 -18.39 -4.61 -0.33
CA ILE A 95 -18.75 -4.57 -1.76
C ILE A 95 -20.10 -5.29 -1.89
N GLU A 96 -21.03 -4.64 -2.56
CA GLU A 96 -22.33 -5.22 -2.90
C GLU A 96 -22.30 -5.63 -4.37
N GLY A 97 -22.71 -6.85 -4.68
CA GLY A 97 -22.72 -7.38 -6.04
C GLY A 97 -22.48 -8.88 -6.07
N GLU A 98 -22.34 -9.41 -7.27
CA GLU A 98 -22.09 -10.82 -7.50
C GLU A 98 -20.58 -11.12 -7.62
N ASN A 99 -20.24 -12.42 -7.57
CA ASN A 99 -18.88 -12.92 -7.85
C ASN A 99 -17.83 -12.36 -6.90
N LEU A 100 -18.15 -12.38 -5.62
CA LEU A 100 -17.29 -11.85 -4.56
C LEU A 100 -16.39 -12.95 -4.00
N SER A 101 -15.13 -12.60 -3.77
CA SER A 101 -14.15 -13.45 -3.09
C SER A 101 -13.53 -12.67 -1.95
N VAL A 102 -13.25 -13.37 -0.85
CA VAL A 102 -12.67 -12.76 0.36
C VAL A 102 -11.42 -13.52 0.78
N TYR A 103 -10.53 -12.83 1.47
CA TYR A 103 -9.28 -13.44 1.92
C TYR A 103 -8.84 -12.80 3.24
N ASP A 104 -8.53 -13.65 4.22
CA ASP A 104 -7.91 -13.27 5.48
C ASP A 104 -6.43 -13.69 5.38
N HIS A 105 -5.56 -12.70 5.29
CA HIS A 105 -4.15 -12.94 4.95
C HIS A 105 -3.47 -13.84 5.97
N MET A 106 -3.01 -15.00 5.52
CA MET A 106 -2.32 -16.01 6.32
C MET A 106 -3.14 -16.49 7.53
N GLY A 107 -4.45 -16.25 7.55
CA GLY A 107 -5.32 -16.62 8.67
C GLY A 107 -5.05 -15.88 9.98
N LYS A 108 -4.35 -14.75 9.91
CA LYS A 108 -3.90 -14.03 11.12
C LYS A 108 -4.88 -12.97 11.61
N HIS A 109 -5.93 -12.66 10.88
CA HIS A 109 -6.94 -11.66 11.25
C HIS A 109 -6.38 -10.24 11.42
N THR A 110 -5.34 -9.90 10.65
CA THR A 110 -4.73 -8.56 10.69
C THR A 110 -4.84 -7.80 9.37
N LEU A 111 -5.08 -8.52 8.29
CA LEU A 111 -5.21 -7.95 6.95
C LEU A 111 -6.21 -8.80 6.17
N ALA A 112 -7.19 -8.15 5.56
CA ALA A 112 -8.22 -8.83 4.78
C ALA A 112 -8.51 -8.09 3.48
N THR A 113 -9.01 -8.83 2.49
CA THR A 113 -9.36 -8.30 1.18
C THR A 113 -10.68 -8.84 0.67
N ILE A 114 -11.32 -8.04 -0.16
CA ILE A 114 -12.52 -8.41 -0.91
C ILE A 114 -12.24 -8.10 -2.38
N VAL A 115 -12.57 -9.03 -3.27
CA VAL A 115 -12.43 -8.85 -4.72
C VAL A 115 -13.75 -9.20 -5.38
N GLN A 116 -14.16 -8.40 -6.35
CA GLN A 116 -15.29 -8.68 -7.21
C GLN A 116 -14.82 -8.91 -8.64
N LEU A 117 -15.21 -10.03 -9.21
CA LEU A 117 -15.01 -10.32 -10.63
C LEU A 117 -16.32 -10.07 -11.39
N ASN A 118 -16.23 -9.91 -12.72
CA ASN A 118 -17.41 -9.74 -13.58
C ASN A 118 -18.12 -11.06 -13.88
N LYS A 119 -17.44 -12.19 -13.63
CA LYS A 119 -17.99 -13.54 -13.83
C LYS A 119 -17.61 -14.42 -12.66
N LYS A 120 -18.37 -15.50 -12.46
CA LYS A 120 -18.07 -16.47 -11.41
C LYS A 120 -16.81 -17.27 -11.76
N ASN A 121 -15.81 -17.16 -10.92
CA ASN A 121 -14.62 -18.01 -10.91
C ASN A 121 -13.99 -17.90 -9.54
N GLU A 122 -14.35 -18.81 -8.66
CA GLU A 122 -13.94 -18.76 -7.25
C GLU A 122 -12.44 -18.90 -7.08
N GLU A 123 -11.78 -19.76 -7.85
CA GLU A 123 -10.34 -19.93 -7.80
C GLU A 123 -9.61 -18.64 -8.21
N ALA A 124 -10.02 -18.06 -9.34
CA ALA A 124 -9.42 -16.80 -9.81
C ALA A 124 -9.67 -15.66 -8.83
N GLY A 125 -10.90 -15.55 -8.31
CA GLY A 125 -11.24 -14.54 -7.32
C GLY A 125 -10.39 -14.63 -6.07
N HIS A 126 -10.18 -15.82 -5.56
CA HIS A 126 -9.34 -16.07 -4.38
C HIS A 126 -7.89 -15.67 -4.64
N LYS A 127 -7.33 -16.06 -5.78
CA LYS A 127 -5.95 -15.72 -6.15
C LYS A 127 -5.75 -14.20 -6.30
N VAL A 128 -6.73 -13.51 -6.89
CA VAL A 128 -6.67 -12.04 -7.00
C VAL A 128 -6.79 -11.39 -5.62
N ALA A 129 -7.63 -11.92 -4.73
CA ALA A 129 -7.72 -11.44 -3.35
C ALA A 129 -6.37 -11.58 -2.61
N MET A 130 -5.66 -12.66 -2.85
CA MET A 130 -4.29 -12.86 -2.32
C MET A 130 -3.32 -11.84 -2.91
N GLN A 131 -3.43 -11.55 -4.20
CA GLN A 131 -2.62 -10.53 -4.89
C GLN A 131 -2.82 -9.16 -4.24
N VAL A 132 -4.06 -8.77 -4.00
CA VAL A 132 -4.38 -7.49 -3.34
C VAL A 132 -3.73 -7.42 -1.96
N ALA A 133 -3.82 -8.49 -1.19
CA ALA A 133 -3.21 -8.56 0.13
C ALA A 133 -1.69 -8.40 0.07
N ALA A 134 -1.04 -9.13 -0.83
CA ALA A 134 0.42 -9.18 -0.92
C ALA A 134 1.04 -7.95 -1.57
N MET A 135 0.40 -7.40 -2.61
CA MET A 135 1.03 -6.39 -3.47
C MET A 135 0.47 -4.97 -3.29
N LYS A 136 -0.48 -4.76 -2.40
CA LYS A 136 -0.98 -3.44 -1.98
C LYS A 136 -1.28 -2.48 -3.15
N PRO A 137 -2.10 -2.86 -4.14
CA PRO A 137 -2.39 -1.93 -5.21
C PRO A 137 -3.08 -0.68 -4.67
N VAL A 138 -2.76 0.49 -5.24
CA VAL A 138 -3.36 1.76 -4.83
C VAL A 138 -4.63 2.09 -5.61
N ALA A 139 -4.83 1.43 -6.77
CA ALA A 139 -6.00 1.60 -7.62
C ALA A 139 -6.25 0.32 -8.41
N LEU A 140 -7.46 0.18 -8.92
CA LEU A 140 -7.83 -0.95 -9.77
C LEU A 140 -7.06 -0.91 -11.09
N ASP A 141 -7.08 0.23 -11.75
CA ASP A 141 -6.46 0.46 -13.05
C ASP A 141 -6.00 1.92 -13.15
N GLU A 142 -5.33 2.24 -14.25
CA GLU A 142 -4.85 3.60 -14.50
C GLU A 142 -5.99 4.62 -14.52
N ALA A 143 -7.12 4.27 -15.12
CA ALA A 143 -8.29 5.16 -15.18
C ALA A 143 -8.86 5.50 -13.80
N SER A 144 -8.69 4.60 -12.83
CA SER A 144 -9.17 4.80 -11.45
C SER A 144 -8.24 5.66 -10.60
N VAL A 145 -7.01 5.92 -11.07
CA VAL A 145 -6.09 6.81 -10.34
C VAL A 145 -6.57 8.26 -10.50
N PRO A 146 -6.79 8.99 -9.38
CA PRO A 146 -7.22 10.39 -9.49
C PRO A 146 -6.20 11.22 -10.27
N GLN A 147 -6.72 12.19 -11.07
CA GLN A 147 -5.85 13.05 -11.88
C GLN A 147 -4.82 13.80 -11.04
N GLU A 148 -5.20 14.22 -9.84
CA GLU A 148 -4.28 14.91 -8.90
C GLU A 148 -3.09 14.02 -8.52
N VAL A 149 -3.33 12.71 -8.32
CA VAL A 149 -2.28 11.74 -8.02
C VAL A 149 -1.37 11.55 -9.24
N LYS A 150 -1.95 11.44 -10.44
CA LYS A 150 -1.18 11.33 -11.68
C LYS A 150 -0.28 12.55 -11.89
N ASP A 151 -0.83 13.74 -11.66
CA ASP A 151 -0.09 15.00 -11.83
C ASP A 151 1.06 15.09 -10.83
N GLU A 152 0.83 14.73 -9.57
CA GLU A 152 1.86 14.73 -8.54
C GLU A 152 2.96 13.69 -8.85
N GLU A 153 2.58 12.50 -9.25
CA GLU A 153 3.56 11.46 -9.62
C GLU A 153 4.40 11.87 -10.83
N TYR A 154 3.78 12.53 -11.81
CA TYR A 154 4.50 13.05 -12.98
C TYR A 154 5.47 14.16 -12.58
N LYS A 155 5.05 15.09 -11.73
CA LYS A 155 5.88 16.17 -11.20
C LYS A 155 7.09 15.61 -10.45
N VAL A 156 6.88 14.63 -9.59
CA VAL A 156 7.95 13.95 -8.85
C VAL A 156 8.90 13.24 -9.83
N ALA A 157 8.36 12.58 -10.85
CA ALA A 157 9.16 11.90 -11.87
C ALA A 157 10.04 12.89 -12.67
N ILE A 158 9.49 14.05 -13.03
CA ILE A 158 10.25 15.13 -13.71
C ILE A 158 11.40 15.60 -12.81
N GLN A 159 11.10 15.93 -11.56
CA GLN A 159 12.09 16.45 -10.60
C GLN A 159 13.22 15.43 -10.37
N LYS A 160 12.85 14.19 -10.13
CA LYS A 160 13.81 13.10 -9.91
C LYS A 160 14.69 12.87 -11.15
N THR A 161 14.11 12.92 -12.33
CA THR A 161 14.84 12.77 -13.59
C THR A 161 15.85 13.91 -13.78
N LYS A 162 15.45 15.15 -13.50
CA LYS A 162 16.35 16.30 -13.55
C LYS A 162 17.52 16.13 -12.59
N GLU A 163 17.25 15.77 -11.36
CA GLU A 163 18.28 15.54 -10.34
C GLU A 163 19.26 14.45 -10.76
N GLU A 164 18.78 13.36 -11.31
CA GLU A 164 19.62 12.24 -11.78
C GLU A 164 20.49 12.65 -12.97
N GLN A 165 19.97 13.46 -13.90
CA GLN A 165 20.76 13.95 -15.03
C GLN A 165 21.87 14.89 -14.58
N VAL A 166 21.59 15.76 -13.61
CA VAL A 166 22.59 16.65 -13.01
C VAL A 166 23.66 15.85 -12.27
N GLU A 167 23.24 14.92 -11.43
CA GLU A 167 24.14 14.05 -10.67
C GLU A 167 25.05 13.23 -11.59
N LYS A 168 24.52 12.70 -12.66
CA LYS A 168 25.26 11.94 -13.65
C LYS A 168 26.37 12.78 -14.31
N ALA A 169 26.05 14.03 -14.65
CA ALA A 169 27.02 14.98 -15.22
C ALA A 169 28.11 15.33 -14.21
N VAL A 170 27.73 15.55 -12.96
CA VAL A 170 28.66 15.87 -11.86
C VAL A 170 29.62 14.71 -11.60
N VAL A 171 29.09 13.48 -11.49
CA VAL A 171 29.89 12.27 -11.28
C VAL A 171 30.88 12.07 -12.43
N ALA A 172 30.44 12.24 -13.68
CA ALA A 172 31.32 12.13 -14.83
C ALA A 172 32.45 13.16 -14.81
N ALA A 173 32.17 14.39 -14.41
CA ALA A 173 33.17 15.46 -14.31
C ALA A 173 34.18 15.21 -13.17
N ILE A 174 33.72 14.70 -12.03
CA ILE A 174 34.57 14.32 -10.89
C ILE A 174 35.52 13.19 -11.31
N LYS A 175 34.99 12.18 -11.99
CA LYS A 175 35.75 11.03 -12.49
C LYS A 175 36.82 11.50 -13.52
N LYS A 176 36.43 12.39 -14.41
CA LYS A 176 37.35 12.97 -15.41
C LYS A 176 38.47 13.75 -14.76
N ALA A 177 38.23 14.36 -13.61
CA ALA A 177 39.25 15.08 -12.82
C ALA A 177 40.19 14.13 -12.03
N GLY A 178 39.99 12.81 -12.15
CA GLY A 178 40.83 11.81 -11.46
C GLY A 178 40.44 11.54 -10.02
N ILE A 179 39.25 11.95 -9.60
CA ILE A 179 38.75 11.77 -8.24
C ILE A 179 37.73 10.65 -8.22
N ASN A 180 37.79 9.80 -7.17
CA ASN A 180 36.79 8.74 -6.98
C ASN A 180 35.51 9.37 -6.45
N ALA A 181 34.45 9.37 -7.27
CA ALA A 181 33.18 9.97 -6.93
C ALA A 181 32.55 9.39 -5.66
N ASN A 182 32.79 8.12 -5.35
CA ASN A 182 32.28 7.47 -4.14
C ASN A 182 32.86 8.07 -2.85
N LEU A 183 34.01 8.69 -2.91
CA LEU A 183 34.64 9.32 -1.75
C LEU A 183 34.11 10.72 -1.47
N VAL A 184 33.39 11.31 -2.42
CA VAL A 184 32.93 12.71 -2.37
C VAL A 184 31.39 12.81 -2.56
N ASP A 185 30.65 11.74 -2.30
CA ASP A 185 29.20 11.68 -2.54
C ASP A 185 28.36 12.49 -1.55
N SER A 186 28.89 12.79 -0.36
CA SER A 186 28.23 13.65 0.62
C SER A 186 29.27 14.41 1.45
N GLU A 187 28.87 15.50 2.10
CA GLU A 187 29.76 16.27 2.98
C GLU A 187 30.32 15.40 4.12
N GLU A 188 29.48 14.56 4.72
CA GLU A 188 29.89 13.63 5.79
C GLU A 188 30.94 12.66 5.29
N HIS A 189 30.76 12.08 4.12
CA HIS A 189 31.72 11.16 3.51
C HIS A 189 33.04 11.87 3.15
N ILE A 190 32.96 13.09 2.66
CA ILE A 190 34.15 13.89 2.36
C ILE A 190 35.02 14.04 3.60
N GLU A 191 34.45 14.52 4.70
CA GLU A 191 35.19 14.73 5.95
C GLU A 191 35.72 13.40 6.52
N SER A 192 34.88 12.37 6.54
CA SER A 192 35.29 11.04 6.98
C SER A 192 36.45 10.47 6.16
N ASN A 193 36.38 10.60 4.84
CA ASN A 193 37.42 10.08 3.93
C ASN A 193 38.71 10.85 4.00
N ILE A 194 38.66 12.16 4.29
CA ILE A 194 39.84 12.95 4.56
C ILE A 194 40.50 12.47 5.84
N ASN A 195 39.75 12.24 6.90
CA ASN A 195 40.26 11.74 8.18
C ASN A 195 40.89 10.38 8.07
N LYS A 196 40.37 9.52 7.18
CA LYS A 196 40.90 8.17 6.91
C LYS A 196 42.16 8.19 6.01
N GLY A 197 42.48 9.33 5.43
CA GLY A 197 43.60 9.43 4.49
C GLY A 197 43.31 8.94 3.09
N TRP A 198 42.03 8.66 2.78
CA TRP A 198 41.62 8.19 1.44
C TRP A 198 41.38 9.32 0.46
N LEU A 199 41.22 10.53 0.95
CA LEU A 199 40.92 11.72 0.16
C LEU A 199 41.77 12.88 0.68
N THR A 200 42.39 13.66 -0.23
CA THR A 200 43.12 14.87 0.15
C THR A 200 42.16 16.05 0.23
N ARG A 201 42.51 17.06 1.02
CA ARG A 201 41.73 18.29 1.09
C ARG A 201 41.65 18.98 -0.28
N GLU A 202 42.76 18.96 -1.04
CA GLU A 202 42.82 19.53 -2.39
C GLU A 202 41.79 18.86 -3.32
N ASP A 203 41.73 17.53 -3.35
CA ASP A 203 40.77 16.79 -4.16
C ASP A 203 39.34 17.00 -3.67
N ALA A 204 39.13 17.09 -2.36
CA ALA A 204 37.81 17.37 -1.78
C ALA A 204 37.30 18.75 -2.24
N ASP A 205 38.14 19.78 -2.15
CA ASP A 205 37.76 21.15 -2.56
C ASP A 205 37.50 21.22 -4.05
N LYS A 206 38.27 20.50 -4.86
CA LYS A 206 38.07 20.40 -6.30
C LYS A 206 36.72 19.73 -6.62
N ALA A 207 36.40 18.64 -5.94
CA ALA A 207 35.11 17.96 -6.10
C ALA A 207 33.93 18.87 -5.72
N ILE A 208 34.05 19.61 -4.63
CA ILE A 208 33.01 20.55 -4.19
C ILE A 208 32.78 21.63 -5.25
N GLU A 209 33.85 22.17 -5.81
CA GLU A 209 33.77 23.17 -6.88
C GLU A 209 33.13 22.59 -8.15
N ILE A 210 33.48 21.36 -8.53
CA ILE A 210 32.86 20.66 -9.66
C ILE A 210 31.37 20.46 -9.44
N LYS A 211 30.97 20.02 -8.25
CA LYS A 211 29.54 19.86 -7.90
C LYS A 211 28.79 21.15 -8.11
N LYS A 212 29.36 22.26 -7.66
CA LYS A 212 28.74 23.58 -7.78
C LYS A 212 28.63 24.06 -9.22
N THR A 213 29.76 24.06 -9.95
CA THR A 213 29.83 24.64 -11.30
C THR A 213 29.18 23.75 -12.36
N VAL A 214 29.55 22.48 -12.41
CA VAL A 214 28.98 21.53 -13.39
C VAL A 214 27.51 21.25 -13.08
N GLY A 215 27.16 21.17 -11.80
CA GLY A 215 25.76 20.98 -11.40
C GLY A 215 24.88 22.14 -11.87
N ALA A 216 25.30 23.37 -11.64
CA ALA A 216 24.56 24.55 -12.07
C ALA A 216 24.47 24.66 -13.60
N GLU A 217 25.55 24.38 -14.30
CA GLU A 217 25.60 24.40 -15.77
C GLU A 217 24.66 23.36 -16.36
N LYS A 218 24.71 22.12 -15.86
CA LYS A 218 23.84 21.05 -16.35
C LYS A 218 22.37 21.34 -16.05
N ALA A 219 22.05 21.83 -14.83
CA ALA A 219 20.69 22.18 -14.46
C ALA A 219 20.10 23.25 -15.40
N ALA A 220 20.92 24.20 -15.87
CA ALA A 220 20.51 25.24 -16.80
C ALA A 220 20.36 24.76 -18.25
N ASN A 221 20.91 23.58 -18.60
CA ASN A 221 21.00 23.09 -19.97
C ASN A 221 20.42 21.68 -20.13
N LEU A 222 19.37 21.36 -19.39
CA LEU A 222 18.70 20.07 -19.52
C LEU A 222 17.88 20.00 -20.81
N ASN A 223 17.86 18.81 -21.43
CA ASN A 223 17.01 18.54 -22.58
C ASN A 223 15.60 18.22 -22.09
N GLU A 224 14.68 19.17 -22.22
CA GLU A 224 13.31 19.03 -21.73
C GLU A 224 12.57 17.83 -22.36
N ASN A 225 12.74 17.58 -23.65
CA ASN A 225 12.09 16.44 -24.32
C ASN A 225 12.57 15.10 -23.75
N MET A 226 13.87 14.97 -23.52
CA MET A 226 14.44 13.76 -22.92
C MET A 226 13.91 13.57 -21.48
N ILE A 227 13.89 14.66 -20.69
CA ILE A 227 13.37 14.63 -19.31
C ILE A 227 11.92 14.18 -19.30
N GLN A 228 11.07 14.75 -20.16
CA GLN A 228 9.66 14.36 -20.24
C GLN A 228 9.47 12.91 -20.65
N ASN A 229 10.25 12.42 -21.61
CA ASN A 229 10.16 11.03 -22.05
C ASN A 229 10.56 10.05 -20.96
N ILE A 230 11.62 10.34 -20.21
CA ILE A 230 12.04 9.51 -19.07
C ILE A 230 10.99 9.55 -17.97
N ALA A 231 10.44 10.74 -17.69
CA ALA A 231 9.40 10.91 -16.66
C ALA A 231 8.13 10.15 -17.03
N LYS A 232 7.73 10.15 -18.29
CA LYS A 232 6.59 9.34 -18.77
C LYS A 232 6.83 7.85 -18.56
N GLY A 233 8.05 7.38 -18.83
CA GLY A 233 8.43 5.99 -18.57
C GLY A 233 8.33 5.64 -17.08
N ARG A 234 8.74 6.54 -16.20
CA ARG A 234 8.62 6.35 -14.76
C ARG A 234 7.17 6.35 -14.29
N LEU A 235 6.34 7.20 -14.88
CA LEU A 235 4.91 7.23 -14.60
C LEU A 235 4.24 5.92 -15.03
N ASN A 236 4.57 5.41 -16.20
CA ASN A 236 4.08 4.12 -16.68
C ASN A 236 4.50 2.98 -15.75
N LYS A 237 5.72 3.01 -15.23
CA LYS A 237 6.20 2.05 -14.24
C LYS A 237 5.41 2.16 -12.93
N PHE A 238 5.08 3.38 -12.52
CA PHE A 238 4.22 3.59 -11.34
C PHE A 238 2.88 2.87 -11.51
N PHE A 239 2.21 3.03 -12.64
CA PHE A 239 0.94 2.34 -12.91
C PHE A 239 1.12 0.82 -12.92
N LYS A 240 2.17 0.35 -13.56
CA LYS A 240 2.47 -1.08 -13.64
C LYS A 240 2.71 -1.69 -12.26
N ASP A 241 3.35 -0.96 -11.36
CA ASP A 241 3.65 -1.45 -10.02
C ASP A 241 2.48 -1.29 -9.04
N ASN A 242 1.59 -0.33 -9.27
CA ASN A 242 0.59 0.10 -8.28
C ASN A 242 -0.87 -0.11 -8.68
N CYS A 243 -1.18 -0.37 -9.95
CA CYS A 243 -2.54 -0.67 -10.37
C CYS A 243 -2.75 -2.18 -10.41
N LEU A 244 -3.80 -2.66 -9.76
CA LEU A 244 -4.03 -4.11 -9.60
C LEU A 244 -3.97 -4.86 -10.91
N VAL A 245 -4.66 -4.39 -11.96
CA VAL A 245 -4.74 -5.10 -13.25
C VAL A 245 -3.41 -5.14 -13.99
N ASP A 246 -2.51 -4.21 -13.70
CA ASP A 246 -1.22 -4.08 -14.37
C ASP A 246 -0.07 -4.71 -13.59
N GLN A 247 -0.26 -5.01 -12.31
CA GLN A 247 0.77 -5.65 -11.48
C GLN A 247 1.13 -7.02 -12.01
N GLU A 248 2.41 -7.40 -11.90
CA GLU A 248 2.83 -8.77 -12.15
C GLU A 248 2.09 -9.71 -11.18
N PHE A 249 1.41 -10.71 -11.75
CA PHE A 249 0.61 -11.62 -10.93
C PHE A 249 1.53 -12.63 -10.22
N GLN A 250 1.45 -12.67 -8.90
CA GLN A 250 2.31 -13.51 -8.07
C GLN A 250 1.82 -14.95 -7.97
N PHE A 251 0.61 -15.23 -8.42
CA PHE A 251 -0.06 -16.53 -8.22
C PHE A 251 -0.43 -17.22 -9.53
N SER A 252 0.33 -16.94 -10.58
CA SER A 252 0.10 -17.48 -11.92
C SER A 252 0.69 -18.88 -12.17
N ASP A 253 1.28 -19.50 -11.14
CA ASP A 253 1.89 -20.83 -11.22
C ASP A 253 3.05 -20.91 -12.23
N GLY A 254 3.87 -19.88 -12.29
CA GLY A 254 5.10 -19.84 -13.08
C GLY A 254 5.04 -19.02 -14.37
N ASP A 255 3.85 -18.66 -14.83
CA ASP A 255 3.72 -17.78 -16.00
C ASP A 255 3.98 -16.33 -15.62
N LYS A 256 4.81 -15.66 -16.38
CA LYS A 256 5.09 -14.24 -16.15
C LYS A 256 4.10 -13.38 -16.94
N MET A 257 3.06 -12.90 -16.25
CA MET A 257 2.03 -12.05 -16.82
C MET A 257 1.42 -11.15 -15.76
N ASN A 258 0.73 -10.10 -16.18
CA ASN A 258 0.02 -9.24 -15.23
C ASN A 258 -1.34 -9.87 -14.86
N VAL A 259 -1.98 -9.26 -13.86
CA VAL A 259 -3.27 -9.75 -13.34
C VAL A 259 -4.33 -9.81 -14.44
N ALA A 260 -4.46 -8.75 -15.24
CA ALA A 260 -5.47 -8.69 -16.31
C ALA A 260 -5.27 -9.80 -17.34
N ASP A 261 -4.04 -10.02 -17.77
CA ASP A 261 -3.71 -11.03 -18.79
C ASP A 261 -3.90 -12.45 -18.22
N TRP A 262 -3.54 -12.66 -16.97
CA TRP A 262 -3.78 -13.95 -16.33
C TRP A 262 -5.28 -14.27 -16.27
N LEU A 263 -6.11 -13.30 -15.89
CA LEU A 263 -7.57 -13.48 -15.85
C LEU A 263 -8.11 -13.85 -17.24
N LYS A 264 -7.66 -13.13 -18.28
CA LYS A 264 -8.05 -13.42 -19.66
C LYS A 264 -7.59 -14.80 -20.13
N SER A 265 -6.49 -15.31 -19.59
CA SER A 265 -6.02 -16.68 -19.89
C SER A 265 -6.94 -17.75 -19.31
N GLN A 266 -7.68 -17.44 -18.25
CA GLN A 266 -8.66 -18.33 -17.63
C GLN A 266 -10.01 -18.29 -18.38
N ASP A 267 -10.43 -17.11 -18.78
CA ASP A 267 -11.64 -16.85 -19.56
C ASP A 267 -11.44 -15.49 -20.24
N LYS A 268 -11.60 -15.40 -21.55
CA LYS A 268 -11.29 -14.19 -22.35
C LYS A 268 -11.98 -12.91 -21.88
N ASP A 269 -13.15 -13.02 -21.21
CA ASP A 269 -13.92 -11.89 -20.75
C ASP A 269 -13.82 -11.67 -19.23
N LEU A 270 -12.99 -12.46 -18.55
CA LEU A 270 -12.86 -12.37 -17.10
C LEU A 270 -12.05 -11.14 -16.70
N ALA A 271 -12.59 -10.36 -15.78
CA ALA A 271 -11.95 -9.13 -15.30
C ALA A 271 -12.30 -8.83 -13.84
N VAL A 272 -11.43 -8.09 -13.18
CA VAL A 272 -11.69 -7.53 -11.85
C VAL A 272 -12.54 -6.28 -12.00
N VAL A 273 -13.60 -6.18 -11.21
CA VAL A 273 -14.52 -5.04 -11.20
C VAL A 273 -14.21 -4.09 -10.05
N ALA A 274 -13.89 -4.64 -8.88
CA ALA A 274 -13.66 -3.85 -7.67
C ALA A 274 -12.84 -4.64 -6.67
N TYR A 275 -12.20 -3.94 -5.74
CA TYR A 275 -11.52 -4.57 -4.61
C TYR A 275 -11.52 -3.65 -3.40
N LYS A 276 -11.36 -4.25 -2.22
CA LYS A 276 -11.12 -3.55 -0.96
C LYS A 276 -10.00 -4.26 -0.21
N ARG A 277 -9.20 -3.50 0.49
CA ARG A 277 -8.11 -3.99 1.33
C ARG A 277 -8.11 -3.23 2.64
N PHE A 278 -7.99 -3.94 3.74
CA PHE A 278 -7.85 -3.33 5.07
C PHE A 278 -6.75 -4.03 5.86
N THR A 279 -5.90 -3.24 6.49
CA THR A 279 -4.86 -3.75 7.39
C THR A 279 -4.85 -2.95 8.68
N LEU A 280 -4.55 -3.62 9.79
CA LEU A 280 -4.33 -2.98 11.09
C LEU A 280 -2.96 -2.31 11.16
N SER A 281 -2.00 -2.82 10.40
CA SER A 281 -0.61 -2.36 10.44
C SER A 281 -0.43 -1.10 9.61
N ALA A 282 0.32 -0.14 10.13
CA ALA A 282 0.84 0.96 9.33
C ALA A 282 1.88 0.39 8.35
N GLU A 283 1.75 0.74 7.09
CA GLU A 283 2.63 0.23 6.03
C GLU A 283 3.39 1.35 5.34
#